data_44f600e623e9d17cffc9a4d5679477f9
#
_entry.id   44f600e623e9d17cffc9a4d5679477f9
#
_cell.length_a   1.000
_cell.length_b   1.000
_cell.length_c   1.000
_cell.angle_alpha   90.00
_cell.angle_beta   90.00
_cell.angle_gamma   90.00
#
_symmetry.space_group_name_H-M   'P 1'
#
loop_
_entity.id
_entity.type
_entity.pdbx_description
1 polymer ?
#
loop_
_entity_poly.entity_id
_entity_poly.type
_entity_poly.pdbx_seq_one_letter_code
_entity_poly.pdbx_strand_id
1 'polypeptide(L)'
;MASSLEATKSYAHRFPWFLPDGRHFLFEDQVSQGRSDTVLRIGSLDSQETVEIGHGSSNAVYSSGHVLFLREDTLMAQPFDADKRTVQGEVVPVAERVAFVLTAGRKGVFTASSSGLLAYQTGGGTGKERLSWFDRTGKVVGTLGEHGDFPGFELSPDRQSAAVGSIDTSGNNDIWIYDIARNLPTRFTFDPGADRSPVWSPDGTALVWDNPVGKAKLLRKSADGKGTPEVLYEDTGVGNVTSWSPDGKFLLFNKASTGIGNGVWMLPLTPAKPGSPLKPTALVDTTFNETRGAFSPDGQWVAYQSNESQQNEIYVRPFAGQGGIRQISKTGGIYPRWRHDGKEIFYVGLDGKFMAAEVTLKASSIDVGQVKPLEIAVPVGRSTPYDVSLDGQRILAITEPERGSSTPLTLLQNWPALLKK
;
A
#
# COMPACT_ATOMS: atom_id res chain seq x y z
N MET A 1 -5.57 29.97 -4.01
CA MET A 1 -5.82 28.51 -4.03
C MET A 1 -7.32 28.32 -4.14
N ALA A 2 -7.77 27.47 -5.03
CA ALA A 2 -9.20 27.26 -5.30
C ALA A 2 -9.93 26.39 -4.26
N SER A 3 -9.20 25.61 -3.46
CA SER A 3 -9.72 24.87 -2.31
C SER A 3 -8.63 24.72 -1.26
N SER A 4 -8.99 24.64 0.01
CA SER A 4 -8.05 24.51 1.12
C SER A 4 -8.45 23.35 2.02
N LEU A 5 -7.50 22.45 2.34
CA LEU A 5 -7.70 21.36 3.29
C LEU A 5 -8.06 21.86 4.69
N GLU A 6 -7.51 23.03 5.10
CA GLU A 6 -7.83 23.65 6.38
C GLU A 6 -9.27 24.14 6.43
N ALA A 7 -9.78 24.74 5.34
CA ALA A 7 -11.14 25.23 5.26
C ALA A 7 -12.19 24.12 5.34
N THR A 8 -11.89 22.96 4.77
CA THR A 8 -12.78 21.80 4.77
C THR A 8 -12.53 20.83 5.92
N LYS A 9 -11.44 21.00 6.69
CA LYS A 9 -10.95 20.05 7.69
C LYS A 9 -10.70 18.65 7.10
N SER A 10 -10.25 18.61 5.87
CA SER A 10 -10.14 17.41 5.04
C SER A 10 -8.72 16.86 5.03
N TYR A 11 -8.61 15.56 4.76
CA TYR A 11 -7.33 14.87 4.61
C TYR A 11 -6.72 15.08 3.22
N ALA A 12 -7.53 15.03 2.16
CA ALA A 12 -7.05 15.22 0.78
C ALA A 12 -8.17 15.67 -0.16
N HIS A 13 -7.82 16.54 -1.12
CA HIS A 13 -8.65 16.88 -2.28
C HIS A 13 -8.08 16.18 -3.52
N ARG A 14 -8.95 15.47 -4.28
CA ARG A 14 -8.50 14.61 -5.38
C ARG A 14 -9.39 14.71 -6.60
N PHE A 15 -8.84 14.34 -7.75
CA PHE A 15 -9.54 14.10 -9.02
C PHE A 15 -10.41 15.28 -9.48
N PRO A 16 -9.86 16.48 -9.65
CA PRO A 16 -10.64 17.60 -10.13
C PRO A 16 -11.14 17.35 -11.55
N TRP A 17 -12.43 17.72 -11.80
CA TRP A 17 -13.07 17.66 -13.10
C TRP A 17 -13.83 18.97 -13.38
N PHE A 18 -13.42 19.73 -14.38
CA PHE A 18 -14.05 20.99 -14.69
C PHE A 18 -15.50 20.84 -15.20
N LEU A 19 -16.36 21.74 -14.72
CA LEU A 19 -17.70 21.95 -15.27
C LEU A 19 -17.63 22.72 -16.60
N PRO A 20 -18.71 22.75 -17.39
CA PRO A 20 -18.71 23.38 -18.72
C PRO A 20 -18.33 24.86 -18.73
N ASP A 21 -18.51 25.59 -17.63
CA ASP A 21 -18.15 26.99 -17.49
C ASP A 21 -16.63 27.25 -17.40
N GLY A 22 -15.82 26.18 -17.22
CA GLY A 22 -14.37 26.24 -17.08
C GLY A 22 -13.87 26.96 -15.84
N ARG A 23 -14.74 27.30 -14.87
CA ARG A 23 -14.43 28.04 -13.65
C ARG A 23 -14.73 27.24 -12.38
N HIS A 24 -15.71 26.36 -12.44
CA HIS A 24 -16.07 25.44 -11.37
C HIS A 24 -15.60 24.02 -11.70
N PHE A 25 -15.31 23.26 -10.65
CA PHE A 25 -14.86 21.87 -10.80
C PHE A 25 -15.41 20.98 -9.70
N LEU A 26 -15.73 19.75 -10.09
CA LEU A 26 -16.00 18.65 -9.15
C LEU A 26 -14.68 18.17 -8.56
N PHE A 27 -14.69 17.74 -7.32
CA PHE A 27 -13.56 17.06 -6.71
C PHE A 27 -14.02 16.12 -5.60
N GLU A 28 -13.18 15.15 -5.30
CA GLU A 28 -13.31 14.26 -4.15
C GLU A 28 -12.67 14.91 -2.94
N ASP A 29 -13.44 15.06 -1.87
CA ASP A 29 -13.00 15.52 -0.57
C ASP A 29 -12.95 14.35 0.41
N GLN A 30 -11.73 13.89 0.72
CA GLN A 30 -11.53 12.83 1.68
C GLN A 30 -11.48 13.41 3.09
N VAL A 31 -12.52 13.21 3.88
CA VAL A 31 -12.70 13.80 5.21
C VAL A 31 -11.87 13.08 6.28
N SER A 32 -11.56 11.80 6.07
CA SER A 32 -10.73 11.00 6.98
C SER A 32 -9.71 10.15 6.21
N GLN A 33 -8.76 9.55 6.92
CA GLN A 33 -7.83 8.57 6.31
C GLN A 33 -8.51 7.25 5.93
N GLY A 34 -9.71 6.98 6.41
CA GLY A 34 -10.55 5.86 5.98
C GLY A 34 -11.27 6.19 4.67
N ARG A 35 -11.28 5.28 3.72
CA ARG A 35 -11.84 5.47 2.37
C ARG A 35 -13.37 5.50 2.30
N SER A 36 -14.06 5.22 3.37
CA SER A 36 -15.53 5.17 3.43
C SER A 36 -16.18 6.55 3.54
N ASP A 37 -15.42 7.59 3.84
CA ASP A 37 -15.92 8.94 4.14
C ASP A 37 -15.43 9.94 3.07
N THR A 38 -15.89 9.73 1.84
CA THR A 38 -15.58 10.59 0.71
C THR A 38 -16.80 11.40 0.32
N VAL A 39 -16.62 12.71 0.33
CA VAL A 39 -17.64 13.68 -0.06
C VAL A 39 -17.32 14.21 -1.45
N LEU A 40 -18.31 14.28 -2.32
CA LEU A 40 -18.18 14.94 -3.61
C LEU A 40 -18.54 16.42 -3.45
N ARG A 41 -17.64 17.29 -3.89
CA ARG A 41 -17.80 18.75 -3.78
C ARG A 41 -17.58 19.46 -5.10
N ILE A 42 -18.12 20.67 -5.16
CA ILE A 42 -17.81 21.66 -6.18
C ILE A 42 -16.90 22.72 -5.56
N GLY A 43 -15.80 23.00 -6.24
CA GLY A 43 -14.92 24.14 -5.98
C GLY A 43 -15.01 25.18 -7.07
N SER A 44 -14.47 26.38 -6.81
CA SER A 44 -14.39 27.49 -7.75
C SER A 44 -12.95 27.98 -7.87
N LEU A 45 -12.57 28.45 -9.05
CA LEU A 45 -11.30 29.18 -9.22
C LEU A 45 -11.34 30.59 -8.59
N ASP A 46 -12.53 31.12 -8.33
CA ASP A 46 -12.73 32.48 -7.88
C ASP A 46 -12.91 32.61 -6.36
N SER A 47 -13.18 31.53 -5.66
CA SER A 47 -13.39 31.52 -4.21
C SER A 47 -12.84 30.25 -3.57
N GLN A 48 -12.67 30.30 -2.25
CA GLN A 48 -12.31 29.11 -1.45
C GLN A 48 -13.54 28.34 -0.94
N GLU A 49 -14.73 28.85 -1.19
CA GLU A 49 -15.96 28.19 -0.79
C GLU A 49 -16.19 26.93 -1.63
N THR A 50 -16.63 25.89 -0.97
CA THR A 50 -16.98 24.61 -1.61
C THR A 50 -18.41 24.23 -1.27
N VAL A 51 -19.08 23.57 -2.21
CA VAL A 51 -20.45 23.09 -2.05
C VAL A 51 -20.45 21.58 -2.10
N GLU A 52 -21.03 20.94 -1.09
CA GLU A 52 -21.26 19.51 -1.08
C GLU A 52 -22.39 19.14 -2.02
N ILE A 53 -22.19 18.09 -2.83
CA ILE A 53 -23.18 17.59 -3.78
C ILE A 53 -23.56 16.12 -3.54
N GLY A 54 -22.91 15.44 -2.63
CA GLY A 54 -23.22 14.05 -2.29
C GLY A 54 -22.03 13.25 -1.82
N HIS A 55 -22.25 11.95 -1.68
CA HIS A 55 -21.24 10.98 -1.25
C HIS A 55 -20.98 9.97 -2.36
N GLY A 56 -19.71 9.66 -2.54
CA GLY A 56 -19.24 8.66 -3.50
C GLY A 56 -18.02 7.92 -2.98
N SER A 57 -17.57 6.94 -3.72
CA SER A 57 -16.36 6.18 -3.39
C SER A 57 -15.27 6.32 -4.45
N SER A 58 -15.32 7.35 -5.30
CA SER A 58 -14.38 7.58 -6.39
C SER A 58 -14.42 9.01 -6.91
N ASN A 59 -13.56 9.29 -7.93
CA ASN A 59 -13.67 10.48 -8.75
C ASN A 59 -15.09 10.71 -9.29
N ALA A 60 -15.44 11.97 -9.53
CA ALA A 60 -16.67 12.38 -10.18
C ALA A 60 -16.40 12.99 -11.57
N VAL A 61 -17.29 12.73 -12.52
CA VAL A 61 -17.24 13.23 -13.91
C VAL A 61 -18.58 13.85 -14.26
N TYR A 62 -18.59 15.05 -14.82
CA TYR A 62 -19.81 15.65 -15.37
C TYR A 62 -20.00 15.26 -16.83
N SER A 63 -21.19 14.81 -17.17
CA SER A 63 -21.58 14.51 -18.55
C SER A 63 -23.10 14.63 -18.74
N SER A 64 -23.53 15.29 -19.80
CA SER A 64 -24.94 15.30 -20.27
C SER A 64 -25.96 15.60 -19.16
N GLY A 65 -25.70 16.61 -18.32
CA GLY A 65 -26.61 17.02 -17.25
C GLY A 65 -26.59 16.09 -16.02
N HIS A 66 -25.53 15.28 -15.85
CA HIS A 66 -25.39 14.36 -14.72
C HIS A 66 -23.97 14.40 -14.16
N VAL A 67 -23.84 14.13 -12.87
CA VAL A 67 -22.57 13.75 -12.21
C VAL A 67 -22.52 12.23 -12.15
N LEU A 68 -21.46 11.66 -12.71
CA LEU A 68 -21.15 10.24 -12.69
C LEU A 68 -20.10 9.96 -11.61
N PHE A 69 -20.31 8.97 -10.76
CA PHE A 69 -19.38 8.55 -9.69
C PHE A 69 -19.62 7.09 -9.30
N LEU A 70 -18.68 6.45 -8.64
CA LEU A 70 -18.90 5.11 -8.10
C LEU A 70 -19.54 5.15 -6.70
N ARG A 71 -20.46 4.24 -6.48
CA ARG A 71 -20.89 3.79 -5.16
C ARG A 71 -20.54 2.31 -5.08
N GLU A 72 -19.55 2.01 -4.23
CA GLU A 72 -18.87 0.70 -4.28
C GLU A 72 -18.23 0.45 -5.66
N ASP A 73 -18.68 -0.51 -6.41
CA ASP A 73 -18.25 -0.81 -7.78
C ASP A 73 -19.33 -0.52 -8.85
N THR A 74 -20.44 0.10 -8.45
CA THR A 74 -21.52 0.50 -9.35
C THR A 74 -21.36 1.95 -9.77
N LEU A 75 -21.32 2.20 -11.08
CA LEU A 75 -21.33 3.54 -11.64
C LEU A 75 -22.73 4.12 -11.54
N MET A 76 -22.84 5.22 -10.81
CA MET A 76 -24.09 5.93 -10.56
C MET A 76 -24.14 7.21 -11.39
N ALA A 77 -25.32 7.63 -11.76
CA ALA A 77 -25.61 8.93 -12.36
C ALA A 77 -26.57 9.72 -11.46
N GLN A 78 -26.19 10.93 -11.12
CA GLN A 78 -27.00 11.89 -10.39
C GLN A 78 -27.35 13.06 -11.32
N PRO A 79 -28.63 13.33 -11.60
CA PRO A 79 -29.02 14.51 -12.37
C PRO A 79 -28.47 15.79 -11.73
N PHE A 80 -27.90 16.67 -12.54
CA PHE A 80 -27.18 17.83 -12.06
C PHE A 80 -27.33 19.03 -12.98
N ASP A 81 -27.78 20.15 -12.42
CA ASP A 81 -27.86 21.45 -13.08
C ASP A 81 -26.51 22.16 -12.93
N ALA A 82 -25.74 22.21 -14.02
CA ALA A 82 -24.39 22.80 -13.99
C ALA A 82 -24.40 24.33 -13.80
N ASP A 83 -25.45 25.01 -14.26
CA ASP A 83 -25.57 26.46 -14.13
C ASP A 83 -25.91 26.86 -12.70
N LYS A 84 -26.85 26.13 -12.07
CA LYS A 84 -27.22 26.33 -10.67
C LYS A 84 -26.30 25.63 -9.69
N ARG A 85 -25.47 24.68 -10.17
CA ARG A 85 -24.54 23.87 -9.36
C ARG A 85 -25.28 23.05 -8.28
N THR A 86 -26.40 22.48 -8.63
CA THR A 86 -27.27 21.72 -7.73
C THR A 86 -27.59 20.35 -8.28
N VAL A 87 -27.59 19.36 -7.39
CA VAL A 87 -28.13 18.02 -7.70
C VAL A 87 -29.64 18.07 -7.81
N GLN A 88 -30.19 17.22 -8.68
CA GLN A 88 -31.63 17.11 -8.94
C GLN A 88 -32.01 15.62 -8.97
N GLY A 89 -33.26 15.31 -8.60
CA GLY A 89 -33.79 13.96 -8.71
C GLY A 89 -33.02 12.91 -7.91
N GLU A 90 -33.22 11.66 -8.26
CA GLU A 90 -32.62 10.51 -7.59
C GLU A 90 -31.35 10.02 -8.31
N VAL A 91 -30.45 9.38 -7.52
CA VAL A 91 -29.26 8.71 -8.03
C VAL A 91 -29.68 7.37 -8.65
N VAL A 92 -29.27 7.12 -9.89
CA VAL A 92 -29.61 5.88 -10.61
C VAL A 92 -28.37 5.13 -11.07
N PRO A 93 -28.38 3.77 -11.06
CA PRO A 93 -27.25 2.98 -11.53
C PRO A 93 -27.16 3.02 -13.07
N VAL A 94 -25.93 3.07 -13.59
CA VAL A 94 -25.62 3.08 -15.04
C VAL A 94 -24.89 1.81 -15.45
N ALA A 95 -23.91 1.37 -14.66
CA ALA A 95 -23.14 0.17 -14.94
C ALA A 95 -22.65 -0.46 -13.64
N GLU A 96 -22.66 -1.79 -13.60
CA GLU A 96 -22.19 -2.58 -12.46
C GLU A 96 -20.76 -3.08 -12.67
N ARG A 97 -20.07 -3.38 -11.58
CA ARG A 97 -18.70 -3.92 -11.54
C ARG A 97 -17.70 -3.09 -12.33
N VAL A 98 -17.78 -1.78 -12.21
CA VAL A 98 -16.82 -0.85 -12.82
C VAL A 98 -15.50 -0.90 -12.03
N ALA A 99 -14.40 -1.12 -12.75
CA ALA A 99 -13.08 -1.22 -12.16
C ALA A 99 -12.65 0.09 -11.48
N PHE A 100 -11.80 -0.01 -10.49
CA PHE A 100 -11.16 1.14 -9.85
C PHE A 100 -9.70 0.83 -9.50
N VAL A 101 -8.89 1.89 -9.34
CA VAL A 101 -7.46 1.83 -9.00
C VAL A 101 -7.28 2.41 -7.59
N LEU A 102 -6.54 1.70 -6.73
CA LEU A 102 -6.34 2.05 -5.32
C LEU A 102 -5.06 2.86 -5.03
N THR A 103 -4.11 2.94 -5.96
CA THR A 103 -2.76 3.47 -5.72
C THR A 103 -2.69 4.95 -5.36
N ALA A 104 -3.69 5.75 -5.71
CA ALA A 104 -3.73 7.18 -5.41
C ALA A 104 -5.06 7.62 -4.78
N GLY A 105 -5.69 6.75 -4.00
CA GLY A 105 -7.09 6.84 -3.64
C GLY A 105 -7.92 5.95 -4.57
N ARG A 106 -9.20 5.80 -4.30
CA ARG A 106 -10.08 4.96 -5.12
C ARG A 106 -10.51 5.74 -6.37
N LYS A 107 -9.80 5.57 -7.48
CA LYS A 107 -10.14 6.17 -8.76
C LYS A 107 -10.91 5.19 -9.63
N GLY A 108 -12.16 5.47 -9.95
CA GLY A 108 -12.96 4.69 -10.91
C GLY A 108 -12.37 4.75 -12.32
N VAL A 109 -12.31 3.62 -12.99
CA VAL A 109 -11.81 3.51 -14.38
C VAL A 109 -12.96 3.77 -15.33
N PHE A 110 -13.38 5.02 -15.38
CA PHE A 110 -14.40 5.50 -16.30
C PHE A 110 -14.16 6.96 -16.69
N THR A 111 -14.68 7.34 -17.81
CA THR A 111 -14.76 8.72 -18.28
C THR A 111 -15.97 8.90 -19.21
N ALA A 112 -16.48 10.13 -19.32
CA ALA A 112 -17.59 10.42 -20.21
C ALA A 112 -17.35 11.72 -20.98
N SER A 113 -17.80 11.76 -22.23
CA SER A 113 -17.80 12.99 -23.02
C SER A 113 -19.03 13.85 -22.75
N SER A 114 -18.97 15.13 -23.07
CA SER A 114 -20.13 16.02 -23.04
C SER A 114 -21.25 15.62 -24.03
N SER A 115 -20.91 14.84 -25.05
CA SER A 115 -21.84 14.34 -26.09
C SER A 115 -22.52 13.01 -25.75
N GLY A 116 -22.36 12.47 -24.52
CA GLY A 116 -23.04 11.26 -24.07
C GLY A 116 -22.32 9.96 -24.44
N LEU A 117 -21.04 9.98 -24.79
CA LEU A 117 -20.21 8.78 -24.86
C LEU A 117 -19.65 8.47 -23.46
N LEU A 118 -19.89 7.27 -22.95
CA LEU A 118 -19.33 6.77 -21.70
C LEU A 118 -18.36 5.63 -22.00
N ALA A 119 -17.14 5.74 -21.49
CA ALA A 119 -16.13 4.69 -21.54
C ALA A 119 -15.84 4.21 -20.12
N TYR A 120 -15.87 2.92 -19.89
CA TYR A 120 -15.50 2.32 -18.60
C TYR A 120 -14.92 0.93 -18.78
N GLN A 121 -14.18 0.49 -17.79
CA GLN A 121 -13.67 -0.87 -17.73
C GLN A 121 -14.45 -1.65 -16.68
N THR A 122 -14.93 -2.84 -17.03
CA THR A 122 -15.52 -3.77 -16.06
C THR A 122 -14.44 -4.63 -15.42
N GLY A 123 -14.68 -5.04 -14.20
CA GLY A 123 -13.76 -5.87 -13.44
C GLY A 123 -13.50 -5.23 -12.10
N GLY A 124 -14.38 -5.48 -11.14
CA GLY A 124 -14.32 -4.94 -9.79
C GLY A 124 -12.94 -5.01 -9.17
N GLY A 125 -12.51 -3.92 -8.55
CA GLY A 125 -11.17 -3.73 -8.00
C GLY A 125 -10.87 -4.50 -6.73
N THR A 126 -11.71 -5.35 -6.24
CA THR A 126 -11.44 -6.18 -5.06
C THR A 126 -11.36 -7.64 -5.45
N GLY A 127 -10.25 -8.28 -5.08
CA GLY A 127 -10.17 -9.73 -5.11
C GLY A 127 -9.61 -10.35 -6.39
N LYS A 128 -8.75 -9.67 -7.14
CA LYS A 128 -8.05 -10.30 -8.28
C LYS A 128 -6.68 -10.85 -7.95
N GLU A 129 -6.07 -10.40 -6.86
CA GLU A 129 -4.75 -10.87 -6.44
C GLU A 129 -4.85 -12.22 -5.75
N ARG A 130 -3.78 -12.97 -5.82
CA ARG A 130 -3.62 -14.24 -5.13
C ARG A 130 -2.26 -14.31 -4.47
N LEU A 131 -2.18 -14.94 -3.32
CA LEU A 131 -0.93 -15.34 -2.72
C LEU A 131 -0.51 -16.69 -3.32
N SER A 132 0.55 -16.69 -4.13
CA SER A 132 1.02 -17.87 -4.85
C SER A 132 2.42 -18.26 -4.41
N TRP A 133 2.61 -19.55 -4.17
CA TRP A 133 3.91 -20.15 -3.91
C TRP A 133 4.61 -20.47 -5.22
N PHE A 134 5.83 -20.04 -5.36
CA PHE A 134 6.71 -20.36 -6.48
C PHE A 134 7.92 -21.15 -6.00
N ASP A 135 8.43 -22.02 -6.86
CA ASP A 135 9.80 -22.50 -6.75
C ASP A 135 10.78 -21.52 -7.44
N ARG A 136 12.08 -21.79 -7.33
CA ARG A 136 13.10 -20.91 -7.93
C ARG A 136 13.11 -20.90 -9.46
N THR A 137 12.39 -21.79 -10.12
CA THR A 137 12.23 -21.78 -11.59
C THR A 137 11.08 -20.92 -12.06
N GLY A 138 10.32 -20.32 -11.11
CA GLY A 138 9.12 -19.53 -11.40
C GLY A 138 7.85 -20.35 -11.57
N LYS A 139 7.91 -21.66 -11.31
CA LYS A 139 6.72 -22.52 -11.37
C LYS A 139 5.87 -22.31 -10.12
N VAL A 140 4.57 -22.12 -10.31
CA VAL A 140 3.59 -22.10 -9.21
C VAL A 140 3.47 -23.50 -8.62
N VAL A 141 3.72 -23.62 -7.31
CA VAL A 141 3.68 -24.89 -6.57
C VAL A 141 2.55 -24.94 -5.53
N GLY A 142 1.77 -23.88 -5.40
CA GLY A 142 0.62 -23.82 -4.50
C GLY A 142 0.07 -22.41 -4.37
N THR A 143 -1.00 -22.26 -3.60
CA THR A 143 -1.63 -20.97 -3.30
C THR A 143 -1.98 -20.90 -1.82
N LEU A 144 -2.10 -19.67 -1.27
CA LEU A 144 -2.53 -19.41 0.09
C LEU A 144 -3.78 -18.52 0.06
N GLY A 145 -4.84 -18.97 0.71
CA GLY A 145 -6.10 -18.25 0.77
C GLY A 145 -6.85 -18.18 -0.56
N GLU A 146 -7.90 -17.38 -0.55
CA GLU A 146 -8.69 -17.05 -1.71
C GLU A 146 -8.15 -15.79 -2.41
N HIS A 147 -8.82 -15.34 -3.46
CA HIS A 147 -8.52 -14.06 -4.09
C HIS A 147 -8.84 -12.89 -3.15
N GLY A 148 -8.00 -11.87 -3.17
CA GLY A 148 -8.15 -10.68 -2.33
C GLY A 148 -7.49 -9.45 -2.91
N ASP A 149 -7.47 -8.37 -2.14
CA ASP A 149 -6.67 -7.17 -2.37
C ASP A 149 -5.65 -7.10 -1.23
N PHE A 150 -4.40 -7.41 -1.54
CA PHE A 150 -3.35 -7.61 -0.56
C PHE A 150 -2.29 -6.51 -0.66
N PRO A 151 -2.30 -5.47 0.20
CA PRO A 151 -1.25 -4.45 0.20
C PRO A 151 0.12 -5.00 0.59
N GLY A 152 0.17 -6.09 1.35
CA GLY A 152 1.40 -6.75 1.76
C GLY A 152 1.19 -7.83 2.81
N PHE A 153 2.23 -8.62 3.06
CA PHE A 153 2.21 -9.69 4.05
C PHE A 153 3.62 -10.00 4.57
N GLU A 154 3.71 -10.78 5.64
CA GLU A 154 4.94 -11.36 6.14
C GLU A 154 4.70 -12.78 6.66
N LEU A 155 5.60 -13.72 6.34
CA LEU A 155 5.61 -15.07 6.91
C LEU A 155 6.09 -15.05 8.36
N SER A 156 5.49 -15.86 9.23
CA SER A 156 5.99 -16.05 10.59
C SER A 156 7.41 -16.62 10.59
N PRO A 157 8.21 -16.41 11.66
CA PRO A 157 9.58 -16.92 11.72
C PRO A 157 9.70 -18.43 11.47
N ASP A 158 8.72 -19.22 11.94
CA ASP A 158 8.66 -20.67 11.72
C ASP A 158 8.06 -21.08 10.36
N ARG A 159 7.57 -20.10 9.58
CA ARG A 159 6.90 -20.30 8.27
C ARG A 159 5.63 -21.15 8.32
N GLN A 160 5.00 -21.26 9.49
CA GLN A 160 3.72 -21.96 9.62
C GLN A 160 2.52 -21.04 9.45
N SER A 161 2.72 -19.73 9.59
CA SER A 161 1.69 -18.72 9.43
C SER A 161 2.13 -17.57 8.52
N ALA A 162 1.16 -16.82 8.01
CA ALA A 162 1.38 -15.56 7.31
C ALA A 162 0.47 -14.47 7.90
N ALA A 163 1.03 -13.33 8.26
CA ALA A 163 0.26 -12.13 8.59
C ALA A 163 0.04 -11.35 7.29
N VAL A 164 -1.20 -11.20 6.89
CA VAL A 164 -1.61 -10.67 5.58
C VAL A 164 -2.49 -9.45 5.79
N GLY A 165 -2.09 -8.30 5.23
CA GLY A 165 -3.00 -7.17 5.07
C GLY A 165 -4.04 -7.51 4.02
N SER A 166 -5.31 -7.26 4.30
CA SER A 166 -6.41 -7.50 3.37
C SER A 166 -7.37 -6.32 3.37
N ILE A 167 -7.61 -5.77 2.18
CA ILE A 167 -8.54 -4.66 2.00
C ILE A 167 -9.92 -5.24 1.67
N ASP A 168 -10.90 -4.89 2.49
CA ASP A 168 -12.29 -5.29 2.28
C ASP A 168 -13.00 -4.42 1.23
N THR A 169 -14.27 -4.74 0.95
CA THR A 169 -15.09 -4.02 -0.03
C THR A 169 -15.37 -2.57 0.37
N SER A 170 -15.31 -2.24 1.66
CA SER A 170 -15.44 -0.87 2.15
C SER A 170 -14.14 -0.06 2.01
N GLY A 171 -13.03 -0.73 1.69
CA GLY A 171 -11.69 -0.15 1.59
C GLY A 171 -10.94 -0.12 2.92
N ASN A 172 -11.48 -0.74 3.98
CA ASN A 172 -10.74 -0.92 5.23
C ASN A 172 -9.68 -2.00 5.07
N ASN A 173 -8.48 -1.74 5.59
CA ASN A 173 -7.38 -2.69 5.58
C ASN A 173 -7.20 -3.27 6.99
N ASP A 174 -7.43 -4.57 7.11
CA ASP A 174 -7.19 -5.33 8.33
C ASP A 174 -6.10 -6.36 8.15
N ILE A 175 -5.49 -6.76 9.25
CA ILE A 175 -4.53 -7.85 9.29
C ILE A 175 -5.25 -9.16 9.57
N TRP A 176 -4.92 -10.18 8.79
CA TRP A 176 -5.38 -11.56 8.93
C TRP A 176 -4.19 -12.48 9.15
N ILE A 177 -4.33 -13.49 9.99
CA ILE A 177 -3.34 -14.54 10.16
C ILE A 177 -3.83 -15.79 9.43
N TYR A 178 -3.06 -16.27 8.49
CA TYR A 178 -3.29 -17.51 7.75
C TYR A 178 -2.49 -18.64 8.35
N ASP A 179 -3.14 -19.72 8.74
CA ASP A 179 -2.48 -21.02 8.96
C ASP A 179 -2.14 -21.60 7.58
N ILE A 180 -0.85 -21.74 7.28
CA ILE A 180 -0.40 -22.12 5.94
C ILE A 180 -0.75 -23.59 5.63
N ALA A 181 -0.64 -24.48 6.61
CA ALA A 181 -0.91 -25.90 6.41
C ALA A 181 -2.40 -26.20 6.20
N ARG A 182 -3.27 -25.46 6.91
CA ARG A 182 -4.73 -25.61 6.82
C ARG A 182 -5.37 -24.70 5.78
N ASN A 183 -4.61 -23.74 5.25
CA ASN A 183 -5.10 -22.69 4.36
C ASN A 183 -6.29 -21.90 4.97
N LEU A 184 -6.21 -21.60 6.27
CA LEU A 184 -7.31 -21.02 7.04
C LEU A 184 -6.96 -19.60 7.54
N PRO A 185 -7.66 -18.57 7.09
CA PRO A 185 -7.49 -17.20 7.59
C PRO A 185 -8.28 -16.96 8.88
N THR A 186 -7.69 -16.19 9.79
CA THR A 186 -8.34 -15.66 11.00
C THR A 186 -8.09 -14.17 11.08
N ARG A 187 -9.14 -13.36 11.21
CA ARG A 187 -9.01 -11.91 11.34
C ARG A 187 -8.32 -11.55 12.66
N PHE A 188 -7.29 -10.71 12.60
CA PHE A 188 -6.46 -10.35 13.75
C PHE A 188 -6.72 -8.92 14.24
N THR A 189 -6.98 -7.96 13.35
CA THR A 189 -7.35 -6.60 13.71
C THR A 189 -8.80 -6.29 13.33
N PHE A 190 -9.43 -5.35 14.06
CA PHE A 190 -10.86 -5.07 13.96
C PHE A 190 -11.16 -3.57 14.03
N ASP A 191 -10.14 -2.72 14.07
CA ASP A 191 -10.32 -1.29 14.14
C ASP A 191 -10.90 -0.73 12.82
N PRO A 192 -11.69 0.35 12.87
CA PRO A 192 -12.21 0.99 11.66
C PRO A 192 -11.12 1.71 10.86
N GLY A 193 -9.92 1.83 11.40
CA GLY A 193 -8.75 2.41 10.73
C GLY A 193 -7.91 1.36 10.02
N ALA A 194 -7.20 1.79 8.97
CA ALA A 194 -6.35 0.88 8.22
C ALA A 194 -5.16 0.39 9.04
N ASP A 195 -5.06 -0.92 9.27
CA ASP A 195 -3.92 -1.60 9.88
C ASP A 195 -3.04 -2.20 8.77
N ARG A 196 -1.76 -1.81 8.71
CA ARG A 196 -0.90 -2.10 7.56
C ARG A 196 0.47 -2.62 7.99
N SER A 197 1.16 -3.26 7.03
CA SER A 197 2.57 -3.65 7.16
C SER A 197 2.86 -4.48 8.41
N PRO A 198 2.19 -5.63 8.59
CA PRO A 198 2.45 -6.48 9.74
C PRO A 198 3.90 -7.00 9.72
N VAL A 199 4.55 -7.02 10.88
CA VAL A 199 5.89 -7.58 11.11
C VAL A 199 5.86 -8.46 12.36
N TRP A 200 6.32 -9.70 12.22
CA TRP A 200 6.42 -10.65 13.32
C TRP A 200 7.59 -10.36 14.25
N SER A 201 7.40 -10.61 15.55
CA SER A 201 8.53 -10.73 16.47
C SER A 201 9.40 -11.93 16.10
N PRO A 202 10.72 -11.89 16.38
CA PRO A 202 11.65 -12.98 16.03
C PRO A 202 11.27 -14.34 16.61
N ASP A 203 10.60 -14.36 17.76
CA ASP A 203 10.09 -15.53 18.45
C ASP A 203 8.68 -15.97 17.99
N GLY A 204 8.06 -15.21 17.08
CA GLY A 204 6.71 -15.49 16.57
C GLY A 204 5.57 -15.23 17.57
N THR A 205 5.83 -14.65 18.74
CA THR A 205 4.83 -14.48 19.79
C THR A 205 4.01 -13.19 19.69
N ALA A 206 4.44 -12.23 18.87
CA ALA A 206 3.78 -10.95 18.70
C ALA A 206 3.83 -10.45 17.25
N LEU A 207 2.92 -9.54 16.93
CA LEU A 207 2.91 -8.74 15.71
C LEU A 207 3.02 -7.26 16.05
N VAL A 208 3.74 -6.53 15.20
CA VAL A 208 3.74 -5.07 15.15
C VAL A 208 3.23 -4.64 13.78
N TRP A 209 2.49 -3.55 13.74
CA TRP A 209 1.99 -2.96 12.50
C TRP A 209 1.85 -1.44 12.59
N ASP A 210 1.68 -0.78 11.47
CA ASP A 210 1.37 0.64 11.42
C ASP A 210 -0.13 0.91 11.22
N ASN A 211 -0.63 1.90 11.97
CA ASN A 211 -1.97 2.44 11.81
C ASN A 211 -1.86 3.96 11.55
N PRO A 212 -2.22 4.44 10.35
CA PRO A 212 -2.01 5.82 9.96
C PRO A 212 -3.13 6.78 10.39
N VAL A 213 -4.11 6.33 11.17
CA VAL A 213 -5.28 7.15 11.52
C VAL A 213 -4.92 8.20 12.58
N GLY A 214 -5.18 9.46 12.26
CA GLY A 214 -4.81 10.60 13.10
C GLY A 214 -3.29 10.82 13.12
N LYS A 215 -2.66 10.82 14.32
CA LYS A 215 -1.23 10.61 14.42
C LYS A 215 -0.94 9.15 14.14
N ALA A 216 -0.06 8.88 13.22
CA ALA A 216 0.28 7.53 12.86
C ALA A 216 0.95 6.79 14.02
N LYS A 217 0.60 5.52 14.20
CA LYS A 217 1.01 4.70 15.34
C LYS A 217 1.73 3.44 14.89
N LEU A 218 2.68 3.00 15.69
CA LEU A 218 3.17 1.63 15.69
C LEU A 218 2.48 0.89 16.84
N LEU A 219 1.75 -0.16 16.50
CA LEU A 219 0.94 -0.95 17.42
C LEU A 219 1.55 -2.34 17.58
N ARG A 220 1.45 -2.92 18.78
CA ARG A 220 1.88 -4.29 19.09
C ARG A 220 0.76 -5.07 19.75
N LYS A 221 0.63 -6.36 19.41
CA LYS A 221 -0.29 -7.28 20.06
C LYS A 221 0.26 -8.71 20.05
N SER A 222 -0.12 -9.52 21.04
CA SER A 222 0.19 -10.96 21.03
C SER A 222 -0.38 -11.64 19.80
N ALA A 223 0.41 -12.52 19.17
CA ALA A 223 0.04 -13.24 17.94
C ALA A 223 -1.11 -14.22 18.14
N ASP A 224 -1.41 -14.63 19.39
CA ASP A 224 -2.57 -15.46 19.72
C ASP A 224 -3.91 -14.70 19.66
N GLY A 225 -3.86 -13.40 19.28
CA GLY A 225 -5.03 -12.54 19.14
C GLY A 225 -5.62 -12.00 20.44
N LYS A 226 -5.10 -12.40 21.61
CA LYS A 226 -5.63 -11.95 22.91
C LYS A 226 -5.12 -10.56 23.29
N GLY A 227 -5.88 -9.90 24.14
CA GLY A 227 -5.56 -8.56 24.66
C GLY A 227 -5.85 -7.44 23.65
N THR A 228 -5.61 -6.22 24.12
CA THR A 228 -5.72 -4.98 23.32
C THR A 228 -4.38 -4.60 22.73
N PRO A 229 -4.34 -3.96 21.55
CA PRO A 229 -3.09 -3.44 20.99
C PRO A 229 -2.44 -2.41 21.92
N GLU A 230 -1.12 -2.51 22.07
CA GLU A 230 -0.29 -1.55 22.77
C GLU A 230 0.28 -0.54 21.77
N VAL A 231 0.24 0.75 22.10
CA VAL A 231 0.90 1.79 21.31
C VAL A 231 2.36 1.85 21.70
N LEU A 232 3.26 1.41 20.81
CA LEU A 232 4.71 1.49 21.01
C LEU A 232 5.25 2.89 20.73
N TYR A 233 4.74 3.52 19.68
CA TYR A 233 5.16 4.84 19.23
C TYR A 233 4.06 5.53 18.45
N GLU A 234 3.94 6.85 18.59
CA GLU A 234 2.99 7.69 17.90
C GLU A 234 3.63 9.01 17.50
N ASP A 235 3.56 9.37 16.21
CA ASP A 235 4.05 10.66 15.72
C ASP A 235 3.46 10.98 14.32
N THR A 236 3.59 12.23 13.91
CA THR A 236 3.34 12.63 12.52
C THR A 236 4.45 12.11 11.61
N GLY A 237 4.09 11.63 10.42
CA GLY A 237 5.07 11.13 9.45
C GLY A 237 5.60 9.72 9.69
N VAL A 238 5.12 9.00 10.71
CA VAL A 238 5.36 7.55 10.86
C VAL A 238 4.74 6.83 9.67
N GLY A 239 5.55 6.03 9.00
CA GLY A 239 5.13 5.18 7.90
C GLY A 239 5.26 3.69 8.27
N ASN A 240 5.38 2.86 7.23
CA ASN A 240 5.41 1.42 7.37
C ASN A 240 6.48 0.93 8.35
N VAL A 241 6.13 0.05 9.29
CA VAL A 241 7.09 -0.82 9.96
C VAL A 241 7.61 -1.84 8.94
N THR A 242 8.90 -2.15 8.98
CA THR A 242 9.54 -2.92 7.89
C THR A 242 10.34 -4.13 8.36
N SER A 243 10.84 -4.13 9.59
CA SER A 243 11.63 -5.24 10.10
C SER A 243 11.75 -5.18 11.63
N TRP A 244 11.89 -6.33 12.25
CA TRP A 244 12.23 -6.49 13.67
C TRP A 244 13.62 -7.12 13.77
N SER A 245 14.49 -6.62 14.65
CA SER A 245 15.83 -7.17 14.82
C SER A 245 15.78 -8.60 15.38
N PRO A 246 16.67 -9.52 14.96
CA PRO A 246 16.66 -10.93 15.41
C PRO A 246 16.81 -11.09 16.93
N ASP A 247 17.44 -10.13 17.61
CA ASP A 247 17.58 -10.11 19.07
C ASP A 247 16.35 -9.53 19.81
N GLY A 248 15.32 -9.14 19.07
CA GLY A 248 14.06 -8.62 19.60
C GLY A 248 14.11 -7.18 20.11
N LYS A 249 15.23 -6.45 19.98
CA LYS A 249 15.43 -5.16 20.66
C LYS A 249 15.05 -3.94 19.85
N PHE A 250 14.97 -4.05 18.53
CA PHE A 250 14.79 -2.90 17.64
C PHE A 250 13.75 -3.18 16.55
N LEU A 251 12.95 -2.16 16.23
CA LEU A 251 12.12 -2.12 15.04
C LEU A 251 12.71 -1.15 14.03
N LEU A 252 12.63 -1.48 12.74
CA LEU A 252 12.85 -0.54 11.65
C LEU A 252 11.49 -0.11 11.09
N PHE A 253 11.39 1.17 10.77
CA PHE A 253 10.21 1.74 10.16
C PHE A 253 10.59 2.93 9.28
N ASN A 254 9.72 3.28 8.35
CA ASN A 254 9.89 4.48 7.54
C ASN A 254 9.34 5.68 8.31
N LYS A 255 10.01 6.81 8.23
CA LYS A 255 9.50 8.07 8.75
C LYS A 255 9.78 9.19 7.76
N ALA A 256 8.82 10.10 7.59
CA ALA A 256 9.01 11.29 6.79
C ALA A 256 10.23 12.08 7.29
N SER A 257 11.16 12.37 6.39
CA SER A 257 12.35 13.17 6.63
C SER A 257 12.01 14.66 6.70
N THR A 258 12.90 15.46 7.28
CA THR A 258 12.83 16.92 7.18
C THR A 258 13.11 17.45 5.77
N GLY A 259 13.64 16.60 4.87
CA GLY A 259 13.84 16.84 3.44
C GLY A 259 12.67 16.38 2.58
N ILE A 260 12.98 15.99 1.33
CA ILE A 260 12.00 15.43 0.39
C ILE A 260 12.13 13.90 0.41
N GLY A 261 11.26 13.20 1.14
CA GLY A 261 11.24 11.74 1.16
C GLY A 261 11.04 11.14 2.54
N ASN A 262 11.46 9.91 2.69
CA ASN A 262 11.44 9.17 3.95
C ASN A 262 12.85 8.73 4.31
N GLY A 263 13.13 8.59 5.61
CA GLY A 263 14.29 7.91 6.14
C GLY A 263 13.94 6.54 6.73
N VAL A 264 14.92 5.67 6.87
CA VAL A 264 14.83 4.44 7.67
C VAL A 264 15.18 4.79 9.12
N TRP A 265 14.22 4.62 9.99
CA TRP A 265 14.35 4.92 11.42
C TRP A 265 14.32 3.65 12.25
N MET A 266 14.96 3.71 13.41
CA MET A 266 15.06 2.62 14.37
C MET A 266 14.37 3.01 15.67
N LEU A 267 13.47 2.15 16.17
CA LEU A 267 12.83 2.27 17.49
C LEU A 267 13.40 1.22 18.44
N PRO A 268 14.18 1.61 19.46
CA PRO A 268 14.56 0.71 20.54
C PRO A 268 13.31 0.29 21.33
N LEU A 269 13.12 -1.01 21.57
CA LEU A 269 11.95 -1.54 22.31
C LEU A 269 12.18 -1.56 23.83
N THR A 270 13.38 -1.19 24.28
CA THR A 270 13.68 -0.97 25.69
C THR A 270 13.82 0.53 25.93
N PRO A 271 13.02 1.12 26.83
CA PRO A 271 13.13 2.53 27.13
C PRO A 271 14.47 2.87 27.79
N ALA A 272 15.01 4.06 27.52
CA ALA A 272 16.30 4.52 28.08
C ALA A 272 16.29 4.59 29.62
N LYS A 273 15.10 4.80 30.21
CA LYS A 273 14.85 4.73 31.67
C LYS A 273 13.49 4.06 31.89
N PRO A 274 13.32 3.28 32.95
CA PRO A 274 12.03 2.69 33.27
C PRO A 274 10.90 3.73 33.25
N GLY A 275 9.82 3.44 32.48
CA GLY A 275 8.65 4.31 32.36
C GLY A 275 8.81 5.51 31.42
N SER A 276 9.99 5.72 30.80
CA SER A 276 10.12 6.75 29.76
C SER A 276 9.58 6.25 28.40
N PRO A 277 9.05 7.16 27.54
CA PRO A 277 8.62 6.79 26.21
C PRO A 277 9.78 6.29 25.35
N LEU A 278 9.49 5.39 24.44
CA LEU A 278 10.45 4.93 23.42
C LEU A 278 10.80 6.11 22.51
N LYS A 279 12.08 6.24 22.17
CA LYS A 279 12.58 7.32 21.31
C LYS A 279 13.25 6.73 20.06
N PRO A 280 12.71 6.98 18.88
CA PRO A 280 13.34 6.54 17.65
C PRO A 280 14.59 7.37 17.34
N THR A 281 15.51 6.75 16.62
CA THR A 281 16.70 7.39 16.06
C THR A 281 16.80 7.09 14.57
N ALA A 282 17.31 8.05 13.80
CA ALA A 282 17.55 7.83 12.38
C ALA A 282 18.67 6.81 12.20
N LEU A 283 18.44 5.81 11.35
CA LEU A 283 19.48 4.88 10.89
C LEU A 283 20.05 5.34 9.55
N VAL A 284 19.19 5.67 8.59
CA VAL A 284 19.52 6.32 7.33
C VAL A 284 18.47 7.41 7.10
N ASP A 285 18.89 8.67 7.08
CA ASP A 285 18.02 9.82 6.87
C ASP A 285 18.84 10.90 6.18
N THR A 286 18.81 10.89 4.86
CA THR A 286 19.58 11.80 4.00
C THR A 286 18.64 12.74 3.24
N THR A 287 19.10 13.32 2.15
CA THR A 287 18.25 14.12 1.24
C THR A 287 17.51 13.27 0.21
N PHE A 288 17.76 11.97 0.20
CA PHE A 288 17.11 11.01 -0.69
C PHE A 288 15.92 10.33 0.00
N ASN A 289 15.28 9.40 -0.72
CA ASN A 289 14.17 8.63 -0.17
C ASN A 289 14.65 7.23 0.18
N GLU A 290 14.94 7.01 1.47
CA GLU A 290 15.35 5.73 2.01
C GLU A 290 14.16 5.03 2.68
N THR A 291 13.93 3.79 2.30
CA THR A 291 12.79 3.02 2.82
C THR A 291 13.09 1.52 2.89
N ARG A 292 12.18 0.77 3.51
CA ARG A 292 12.15 -0.69 3.51
C ARG A 292 13.40 -1.34 4.10
N GLY A 293 13.86 -0.80 5.23
CA GLY A 293 14.94 -1.40 6.00
C GLY A 293 14.63 -2.83 6.41
N ALA A 294 15.57 -3.76 6.20
CA ALA A 294 15.47 -5.16 6.58
C ALA A 294 16.74 -5.62 7.29
N PHE A 295 16.62 -6.09 8.54
CA PHE A 295 17.74 -6.67 9.25
C PHE A 295 18.24 -7.96 8.58
N SER A 296 19.56 -8.13 8.57
CA SER A 296 20.15 -9.45 8.29
C SER A 296 19.81 -10.45 9.40
N PRO A 297 19.82 -11.75 9.12
CA PRO A 297 19.50 -12.78 10.12
C PRO A 297 20.41 -12.80 11.34
N ASP A 298 21.65 -12.32 11.22
CA ASP A 298 22.61 -12.17 12.31
C ASP A 298 22.47 -10.82 13.06
N GLY A 299 21.57 -9.92 12.57
CA GLY A 299 21.33 -8.60 13.13
C GLY A 299 22.46 -7.59 12.95
N GLN A 300 23.51 -7.92 12.20
CA GLN A 300 24.69 -7.04 12.06
C GLN A 300 24.56 -6.07 10.89
N TRP A 301 23.68 -6.34 9.94
CA TRP A 301 23.50 -5.55 8.72
C TRP A 301 22.05 -5.14 8.51
N VAL A 302 21.86 -4.06 7.78
CA VAL A 302 20.55 -3.62 7.29
C VAL A 302 20.61 -3.41 5.79
N ALA A 303 19.75 -4.13 5.07
CA ALA A 303 19.46 -3.85 3.67
C ALA A 303 18.33 -2.81 3.59
N TYR A 304 18.40 -1.89 2.63
CA TYR A 304 17.36 -0.88 2.41
C TYR A 304 17.36 -0.44 0.95
N GLN A 305 16.29 0.21 0.51
CA GLN A 305 16.26 0.85 -0.79
C GLN A 305 16.49 2.36 -0.66
N SER A 306 17.20 2.94 -1.62
CA SER A 306 17.43 4.38 -1.73
C SER A 306 17.44 4.81 -3.20
N ASN A 307 17.03 6.04 -3.47
CA ASN A 307 17.12 6.65 -4.79
C ASN A 307 18.34 7.57 -4.97
N GLU A 308 19.35 7.43 -4.12
CA GLU A 308 20.58 8.24 -4.18
C GLU A 308 21.33 8.15 -5.53
N SER A 309 21.19 7.04 -6.25
CA SER A 309 21.71 6.84 -7.62
C SER A 309 20.75 7.29 -8.73
N GLN A 310 19.76 8.16 -8.43
CA GLN A 310 18.71 8.68 -9.30
C GLN A 310 17.58 7.68 -9.62
N GLN A 311 17.70 6.45 -9.19
CA GLN A 311 16.66 5.42 -9.21
C GLN A 311 16.73 4.58 -7.92
N ASN A 312 15.66 3.87 -7.60
CA ASN A 312 15.68 2.98 -6.44
C ASN A 312 16.64 1.83 -6.68
N GLU A 313 17.61 1.68 -5.78
CA GLU A 313 18.56 0.58 -5.72
C GLU A 313 18.61 0.00 -4.30
N ILE A 314 19.10 -1.22 -4.19
CA ILE A 314 19.30 -1.88 -2.90
C ILE A 314 20.71 -1.59 -2.38
N TYR A 315 20.77 -1.14 -1.15
CA TYR A 315 21.99 -0.88 -0.39
C TYR A 315 22.02 -1.71 0.89
N VAL A 316 23.23 -2.01 1.36
CA VAL A 316 23.45 -2.66 2.64
C VAL A 316 24.46 -1.85 3.43
N ARG A 317 24.20 -1.68 4.71
CA ARG A 317 25.11 -1.05 5.65
C ARG A 317 25.23 -1.85 6.95
N PRO A 318 26.31 -1.70 7.73
CA PRO A 318 26.36 -2.20 9.09
C PRO A 318 25.23 -1.58 9.94
N PHE A 319 24.60 -2.39 10.81
CA PHE A 319 23.61 -1.88 11.77
C PHE A 319 24.29 -1.06 12.86
N ALA A 320 25.37 -1.61 13.44
CA ALA A 320 26.22 -0.93 14.41
C ALA A 320 27.68 -1.04 14.00
N GLY A 321 28.50 -0.08 14.39
CA GLY A 321 29.94 -0.09 14.11
C GLY A 321 30.35 0.65 12.83
N GLN A 322 31.64 0.52 12.47
CA GLN A 322 32.24 1.15 11.30
C GLN A 322 32.23 0.18 10.12
N GLY A 323 31.77 0.64 8.98
CA GLY A 323 31.76 -0.10 7.72
C GLY A 323 31.15 0.75 6.61
N GLY A 324 31.50 0.45 5.36
CA GLY A 324 31.00 1.16 4.20
C GLY A 324 29.61 0.69 3.79
N ILE A 325 28.84 1.59 3.19
CA ILE A 325 27.60 1.25 2.47
C ILE A 325 27.98 0.50 1.20
N ARG A 326 27.27 -0.58 0.92
CA ARG A 326 27.47 -1.36 -0.30
C ARG A 326 26.19 -1.40 -1.13
N GLN A 327 26.27 -0.97 -2.36
CA GLN A 327 25.20 -1.15 -3.36
C GLN A 327 25.15 -2.59 -3.83
N ILE A 328 23.95 -3.19 -3.83
CA ILE A 328 23.68 -4.58 -4.23
C ILE A 328 23.14 -4.66 -5.65
N SER A 329 22.13 -3.86 -5.97
CA SER A 329 21.53 -3.79 -7.30
C SER A 329 22.15 -2.67 -8.13
N LYS A 330 22.08 -2.76 -9.48
CA LYS A 330 22.68 -1.76 -10.40
C LYS A 330 21.73 -1.31 -11.51
N THR A 331 20.61 -1.97 -11.68
CA THR A 331 19.62 -1.72 -12.74
C THR A 331 18.23 -1.52 -12.18
N GLY A 332 18.18 -1.06 -10.94
CA GLY A 332 16.99 -0.89 -10.15
C GLY A 332 16.76 -2.04 -9.16
N GLY A 333 16.26 -1.68 -7.99
CA GLY A 333 15.94 -2.64 -6.94
C GLY A 333 15.05 -2.05 -5.86
N ILE A 334 14.01 -2.79 -5.48
CA ILE A 334 13.05 -2.45 -4.42
C ILE A 334 12.72 -3.69 -3.59
N TYR A 335 12.21 -3.50 -2.37
CA TYR A 335 11.74 -4.57 -1.47
C TYR A 335 12.83 -5.57 -1.07
N PRO A 336 13.96 -5.18 -0.46
CA PRO A 336 14.99 -6.12 -0.06
C PRO A 336 14.50 -7.09 1.03
N ARG A 337 14.84 -8.38 0.88
CA ARG A 337 14.62 -9.43 1.87
C ARG A 337 15.84 -10.34 1.94
N TRP A 338 16.28 -10.65 3.14
CA TRP A 338 17.36 -11.59 3.35
C TRP A 338 16.87 -13.03 3.30
N ARG A 339 17.66 -13.94 2.71
CA ARG A 339 17.52 -15.36 3.00
C ARG A 339 17.90 -15.61 4.47
N HIS A 340 17.24 -16.57 5.12
CA HIS A 340 17.40 -16.82 6.56
C HIS A 340 18.84 -17.13 6.99
N ASP A 341 19.66 -17.70 6.10
CA ASP A 341 21.08 -18.00 6.37
C ASP A 341 22.04 -16.83 6.02
N GLY A 342 21.50 -15.68 5.58
CA GLY A 342 22.29 -14.49 5.26
C GLY A 342 23.09 -14.56 3.96
N LYS A 343 22.94 -15.64 3.14
CA LYS A 343 23.76 -15.84 1.93
C LYS A 343 23.17 -15.23 0.67
N GLU A 344 21.93 -14.80 0.69
CA GLU A 344 21.28 -14.10 -0.43
C GLU A 344 20.45 -12.93 0.05
N ILE A 345 20.35 -11.93 -0.81
CA ILE A 345 19.36 -10.86 -0.71
C ILE A 345 18.44 -10.97 -1.94
N PHE A 346 17.15 -11.18 -1.67
CA PHE A 346 16.11 -11.09 -2.68
C PHE A 346 15.63 -9.66 -2.83
N TYR A 347 15.24 -9.28 -4.03
CA TYR A 347 14.64 -7.98 -4.31
C TYR A 347 13.85 -8.03 -5.64
N VAL A 348 13.05 -6.99 -5.90
CA VAL A 348 12.33 -6.84 -7.16
C VAL A 348 13.01 -5.75 -7.99
N GLY A 349 13.34 -6.05 -9.24
CA GLY A 349 13.81 -5.06 -10.21
C GLY A 349 12.69 -4.07 -10.57
N LEU A 350 13.06 -2.90 -11.08
CA LEU A 350 12.06 -1.90 -11.52
C LEU A 350 11.22 -2.38 -12.73
N ASP A 351 11.69 -3.40 -13.44
CA ASP A 351 10.96 -4.11 -14.50
C ASP A 351 9.99 -5.19 -13.98
N GLY A 352 9.89 -5.34 -12.64
CA GLY A 352 9.03 -6.32 -11.97
C GLY A 352 9.63 -7.72 -11.84
N LYS A 353 10.86 -7.96 -12.34
CA LYS A 353 11.53 -9.25 -12.18
C LYS A 353 12.02 -9.47 -10.77
N PHE A 354 11.84 -10.68 -10.30
CA PHE A 354 12.37 -11.11 -9.01
C PHE A 354 13.85 -11.46 -9.12
N MET A 355 14.67 -10.92 -8.23
CA MET A 355 16.13 -11.04 -8.27
C MET A 355 16.66 -11.72 -7.00
N ALA A 356 17.70 -12.52 -7.15
CA ALA A 356 18.46 -13.10 -6.05
C ALA A 356 19.94 -12.72 -6.19
N ALA A 357 20.46 -11.98 -5.23
CA ALA A 357 21.86 -11.58 -5.15
C ALA A 357 22.59 -12.43 -4.11
N GLU A 358 23.58 -13.20 -4.53
CA GLU A 358 24.48 -13.91 -3.62
C GLU A 358 25.32 -12.91 -2.84
N VAL A 359 25.43 -13.10 -1.52
CA VAL A 359 26.23 -12.22 -0.67
C VAL A 359 27.08 -13.06 0.31
N THR A 360 28.24 -12.52 0.66
CA THR A 360 29.11 -13.06 1.71
C THR A 360 29.36 -11.99 2.73
N LEU A 361 28.85 -12.20 3.94
CA LEU A 361 29.04 -11.28 5.06
C LEU A 361 30.42 -11.51 5.70
N LYS A 362 31.15 -10.40 5.92
CA LYS A 362 32.42 -10.36 6.66
C LYS A 362 32.25 -9.39 7.82
N ALA A 363 33.16 -9.37 8.77
CA ALA A 363 33.05 -8.55 9.98
C ALA A 363 32.78 -7.04 9.71
N SER A 364 33.33 -6.48 8.63
CA SER A 364 33.21 -5.05 8.29
C SER A 364 32.87 -4.77 6.83
N SER A 365 32.61 -5.80 6.04
CA SER A 365 32.30 -5.65 4.62
C SER A 365 31.35 -6.75 4.13
N ILE A 366 30.72 -6.49 3.01
CA ILE A 366 29.88 -7.45 2.30
C ILE A 366 30.40 -7.59 0.87
N ASP A 367 30.61 -8.81 0.42
CA ASP A 367 30.90 -9.11 -0.97
C ASP A 367 29.63 -9.53 -1.69
N VAL A 368 29.42 -9.01 -2.88
CA VAL A 368 28.31 -9.34 -3.76
C VAL A 368 28.81 -10.32 -4.81
N GLY A 369 28.22 -11.50 -4.83
CA GLY A 369 28.48 -12.54 -5.82
C GLY A 369 27.60 -12.39 -7.06
N GLN A 370 27.09 -13.51 -7.53
CA GLN A 370 26.24 -13.55 -8.70
C GLN A 370 24.84 -13.01 -8.37
N VAL A 371 24.32 -12.17 -9.27
CA VAL A 371 22.92 -11.70 -9.24
C VAL A 371 22.16 -12.39 -10.36
N LYS A 372 21.10 -13.12 -10.00
CA LYS A 372 20.31 -13.92 -10.93
C LYS A 372 18.86 -13.49 -10.93
N PRO A 373 18.22 -13.30 -12.09
CA PRO A 373 16.78 -13.21 -12.17
C PRO A 373 16.16 -14.59 -11.92
N LEU A 374 14.99 -14.59 -11.27
CA LEU A 374 14.10 -15.75 -11.19
C LEU A 374 12.86 -15.42 -12.02
N GLU A 375 12.27 -16.41 -12.68
CA GLU A 375 11.13 -16.25 -13.58
C GLU A 375 9.81 -16.04 -12.78
N ILE A 376 9.83 -15.08 -11.87
CA ILE A 376 8.70 -14.70 -11.02
C ILE A 376 8.42 -13.20 -11.26
N ALA A 377 7.20 -12.85 -11.64
CA ALA A 377 6.75 -11.47 -11.74
C ALA A 377 6.04 -11.08 -10.44
N VAL A 378 6.47 -9.98 -9.84
CA VAL A 378 5.92 -9.47 -8.58
C VAL A 378 5.40 -8.06 -8.81
N PRO A 379 4.16 -7.73 -8.41
CA PRO A 379 3.61 -6.40 -8.59
C PRO A 379 4.38 -5.37 -7.76
N VAL A 380 4.69 -4.25 -8.38
CA VAL A 380 5.28 -3.09 -7.70
C VAL A 380 4.18 -2.22 -7.07
N GLY A 381 4.54 -1.40 -6.07
CA GLY A 381 3.58 -0.48 -5.43
C GLY A 381 2.88 -1.05 -4.19
N ARG A 382 3.24 -2.27 -3.75
CA ARG A 382 2.77 -2.88 -2.51
C ARG A 382 3.70 -2.54 -1.33
N SER A 383 3.24 -2.78 -0.09
CA SER A 383 4.12 -2.59 1.08
C SER A 383 5.14 -3.72 1.21
N THR A 384 4.69 -4.97 1.07
CA THR A 384 5.54 -6.17 1.10
C THR A 384 4.94 -7.20 0.16
N PRO A 385 5.39 -7.23 -1.12
CA PRO A 385 4.72 -8.04 -2.14
C PRO A 385 5.13 -9.52 -2.15
N TYR A 386 6.16 -9.90 -1.40
CA TYR A 386 6.66 -11.29 -1.32
C TYR A 386 7.39 -11.55 0.00
N ASP A 387 7.54 -12.83 0.32
CA ASP A 387 8.43 -13.34 1.35
C ASP A 387 8.97 -14.72 0.94
N VAL A 388 10.01 -15.22 1.64
CA VAL A 388 10.74 -16.42 1.23
C VAL A 388 10.73 -17.50 2.32
N SER A 389 10.77 -18.78 1.92
CA SER A 389 10.98 -19.90 2.84
C SER A 389 12.35 -19.83 3.51
N LEU A 390 12.54 -20.53 4.63
CA LEU A 390 13.80 -20.52 5.39
C LEU A 390 15.00 -20.91 4.52
N ASP A 391 14.83 -21.91 3.66
CA ASP A 391 15.85 -22.40 2.74
C ASP A 391 15.99 -21.54 1.46
N GLY A 392 15.11 -20.56 1.28
CA GLY A 392 15.06 -19.71 0.08
C GLY A 392 14.69 -20.45 -1.21
N GLN A 393 14.11 -21.68 -1.11
CA GLN A 393 13.73 -22.47 -2.28
C GLN A 393 12.31 -22.19 -2.75
N ARG A 394 11.45 -21.66 -1.87
CA ARG A 394 10.08 -21.27 -2.21
C ARG A 394 9.85 -19.80 -1.89
N ILE A 395 9.13 -19.15 -2.75
CA ILE A 395 8.76 -17.73 -2.65
C ILE A 395 7.24 -17.64 -2.61
N LEU A 396 6.70 -17.07 -1.54
CA LEU A 396 5.30 -16.64 -1.52
C LEU A 396 5.25 -15.22 -2.09
N ALA A 397 4.44 -15.00 -3.10
CA ALA A 397 4.30 -13.68 -3.72
C ALA A 397 2.83 -13.35 -3.98
N ILE A 398 2.51 -12.06 -3.88
CA ILE A 398 1.26 -11.52 -4.42
C ILE A 398 1.37 -11.62 -5.93
N THR A 399 0.38 -12.21 -6.58
CA THR A 399 0.29 -12.31 -8.03
C THR A 399 -1.00 -11.69 -8.51
N GLU A 400 -0.92 -10.94 -9.59
CA GLU A 400 -2.10 -10.59 -10.36
C GLU A 400 -2.50 -11.79 -11.22
N PRO A 401 -3.79 -11.99 -11.55
CA PRO A 401 -4.18 -13.00 -12.52
C PRO A 401 -3.40 -12.74 -13.80
N GLU A 402 -2.99 -13.83 -14.47
CA GLU A 402 -2.34 -13.73 -15.76
C GLU A 402 -3.10 -12.72 -16.63
N ARG A 403 -2.40 -11.75 -17.19
CA ARG A 403 -2.97 -10.78 -18.13
C ARG A 403 -3.43 -11.48 -19.42
N GLY A 404 -4.24 -12.53 -19.26
CA GLY A 404 -4.78 -13.36 -20.34
C GLY A 404 -6.04 -12.80 -20.97
N SER A 405 -6.61 -11.73 -20.44
CA SER A 405 -7.60 -10.94 -21.13
C SER A 405 -7.47 -9.49 -20.66
N SER A 406 -6.98 -8.61 -21.52
CA SER A 406 -7.25 -7.17 -21.35
C SER A 406 -8.76 -7.05 -21.15
N THR A 407 -9.19 -6.66 -19.94
CA THR A 407 -10.63 -6.41 -19.73
C THR A 407 -11.00 -5.34 -20.74
N PRO A 408 -11.87 -5.63 -21.71
CA PRO A 408 -12.15 -4.70 -22.79
C PRO A 408 -12.73 -3.43 -22.22
N LEU A 409 -12.37 -2.31 -22.82
CA LEU A 409 -13.02 -1.05 -22.54
C LEU A 409 -14.43 -1.09 -23.11
N THR A 410 -15.44 -0.94 -22.26
CA THR A 410 -16.82 -0.84 -22.69
C THR A 410 -17.12 0.60 -23.09
N LEU A 411 -17.63 0.78 -24.31
CA LEU A 411 -18.08 2.07 -24.82
C LEU A 411 -19.61 2.08 -24.96
N LEU A 412 -20.26 2.98 -24.26
CA LEU A 412 -21.70 3.22 -24.40
C LEU A 412 -21.94 4.55 -25.11
N GLN A 413 -22.60 4.48 -26.27
CA GLN A 413 -23.09 5.66 -27.00
C GLN A 413 -24.45 6.06 -26.45
N ASN A 414 -24.68 7.36 -26.28
CA ASN A 414 -25.92 7.92 -25.76
C ASN A 414 -26.34 7.26 -24.40
N TRP A 415 -25.39 7.13 -23.50
CA TRP A 415 -25.61 6.51 -22.18
C TRP A 415 -26.83 7.11 -21.43
N PRO A 416 -27.19 8.44 -21.58
CA PRO A 416 -28.35 8.98 -20.87
C PRO A 416 -29.67 8.34 -21.29
N ALA A 417 -29.72 7.69 -22.45
CA ALA A 417 -30.92 6.96 -22.89
C ALA A 417 -31.22 5.73 -22.00
N LEU A 418 -30.21 5.20 -21.30
CA LEU A 418 -30.38 4.10 -20.34
C LEU A 418 -31.18 4.51 -19.10
N LEU A 419 -31.20 5.82 -18.77
CA LEU A 419 -31.92 6.37 -17.62
C LEU A 419 -33.40 6.62 -17.85
N LYS A 420 -33.87 6.43 -19.06
CA LYS A 420 -35.28 6.68 -19.47
C LYS A 420 -36.21 5.46 -19.35
N LYS A 421 -35.87 4.53 -18.43
CA LYS A 421 -36.73 3.37 -18.15
C LYS A 421 -37.70 3.63 -17.03
#